data_a27ce55c9bdbdd578e0a06c539a09313
#
_entry.id   a27ce55c9bdbdd578e0a06c539a09313
#
_cell.length_a   1.000
_cell.length_b   1.000
_cell.length_c   1.000
_cell.angle_alpha   90.00
_cell.angle_beta   90.00
_cell.angle_gamma   90.00
#
_symmetry.space_group_name_H-M   'P 1'
#
loop_
_entity.id
_entity.type
_entity.pdbx_description
1 polymer ?
#
loop_
_entity_poly.entity_id
_entity_poly.type
_entity_poly.pdbx_seq_one_letter_code
_entity_poly.pdbx_strand_id
1 'polypeptide(L)'
;MRSVRNAIVIGFAIFLGIAQASAGEFDSILRWRNIGPYRGGRTRAICGVPSHPNVFYMAPVNGGVFKSIDYGRTWQPIFDDQPTASVGAIAVAPSNPNVVYVGSGEGLHRPDLSVGDGVYKSTDAGKTWTHLGLRDGQQIPQLAVDPKNADRVFVAVAGHPYGPNEERGVYRSVDGGKTFEKVLYRDENIGASDVQIDPSNPQVVYAALWESRE
;
A
#
# COMPACT_ATOMS: atom_id res chain seq x y z
N MET A 1 -33.13 -52.83 32.50
CA MET A 1 -32.70 -52.19 31.24
C MET A 1 -33.11 -50.73 31.06
N ARG A 2 -33.69 -50.02 32.02
CA ARG A 2 -34.09 -48.59 31.89
C ARG A 2 -33.11 -47.61 32.58
N SER A 3 -32.18 -48.08 33.37
CA SER A 3 -31.26 -47.20 34.16
C SER A 3 -30.01 -46.75 33.38
N VAL A 4 -29.55 -47.48 32.40
CA VAL A 4 -28.30 -47.18 31.66
C VAL A 4 -28.49 -46.11 30.57
N ARG A 5 -29.72 -45.96 30.02
CA ARG A 5 -29.99 -44.96 28.97
C ARG A 5 -30.01 -43.53 29.48
N ASN A 6 -30.41 -43.30 30.75
CA ASN A 6 -30.50 -41.95 31.30
C ASN A 6 -29.15 -41.39 31.75
N ALA A 7 -28.21 -42.26 32.10
CA ALA A 7 -26.85 -41.85 32.50
C ALA A 7 -26.01 -41.35 31.28
N ILE A 8 -26.22 -41.95 30.11
CA ILE A 8 -25.50 -41.55 28.87
C ILE A 8 -25.99 -40.19 28.36
N VAL A 9 -27.30 -39.89 28.50
CA VAL A 9 -27.84 -38.60 28.05
C VAL A 9 -27.39 -37.44 28.92
N ILE A 10 -27.23 -37.65 30.25
CA ILE A 10 -26.75 -36.62 31.16
C ILE A 10 -25.24 -36.35 30.96
N GLY A 11 -24.45 -37.40 30.68
CA GLY A 11 -23.02 -37.22 30.34
C GLY A 11 -22.76 -36.45 29.05
N PHE A 12 -23.61 -36.62 28.04
CA PHE A 12 -23.49 -35.89 26.80
C PHE A 12 -23.93 -34.42 26.89
N ALA A 13 -24.90 -34.12 27.74
CA ALA A 13 -25.36 -32.73 27.98
C ALA A 13 -24.32 -31.90 28.76
N ILE A 14 -23.57 -32.55 29.65
CA ILE A 14 -22.51 -31.87 30.43
C ILE A 14 -21.28 -31.58 29.56
N PHE A 15 -20.98 -32.43 28.57
CA PHE A 15 -19.87 -32.18 27.60
C PHE A 15 -20.20 -31.10 26.59
N LEU A 16 -21.45 -30.94 26.19
CA LEU A 16 -21.89 -29.87 25.31
C LEU A 16 -21.94 -28.48 25.99
N GLY A 17 -22.10 -28.45 27.33
CA GLY A 17 -22.11 -27.23 28.12
C GLY A 17 -20.70 -26.61 28.35
N ILE A 18 -19.64 -27.41 28.24
CA ILE A 18 -18.25 -26.94 28.45
C ILE A 18 -17.65 -26.37 27.12
N ALA A 19 -18.21 -26.75 25.98
CA ALA A 19 -17.72 -26.26 24.68
C ALA A 19 -18.19 -24.84 24.31
N GLN A 20 -19.03 -24.22 25.13
CA GLN A 20 -19.49 -22.84 24.95
C GLN A 20 -18.87 -21.85 25.95
N ALA A 21 -17.72 -22.16 26.52
CA ALA A 21 -16.89 -21.14 27.18
C ALA A 21 -16.35 -20.21 26.09
N SER A 22 -17.03 -19.09 25.98
CA SER A 22 -16.93 -18.01 25.03
C SER A 22 -15.49 -17.65 24.58
N ALA A 23 -15.21 -17.78 23.31
CA ALA A 23 -14.08 -17.12 22.66
C ALA A 23 -14.12 -15.57 22.80
N GLY A 24 -15.25 -15.00 23.26
CA GLY A 24 -15.45 -13.55 23.35
C GLY A 24 -14.96 -12.89 24.65
N GLU A 25 -14.70 -13.63 25.72
CA GLU A 25 -14.30 -13.01 27.00
C GLU A 25 -12.80 -12.63 27.03
N PHE A 26 -11.98 -13.26 26.22
CA PHE A 26 -10.57 -12.93 26.07
C PHE A 26 -10.29 -11.84 25.03
N ASP A 27 -11.15 -11.68 24.01
CA ASP A 27 -10.95 -10.71 22.94
C ASP A 27 -10.92 -9.25 23.43
N SER A 28 -11.64 -8.94 24.52
CA SER A 28 -11.61 -7.59 25.11
C SER A 28 -10.34 -7.29 25.91
N ILE A 29 -9.62 -8.35 26.34
CA ILE A 29 -8.42 -8.26 27.20
C ILE A 29 -7.16 -8.41 26.36
N LEU A 30 -7.21 -9.23 25.30
CA LEU A 30 -6.07 -9.47 24.42
C LEU A 30 -5.90 -8.28 23.48
N ARG A 31 -4.71 -7.69 23.51
CA ARG A 31 -4.30 -6.65 22.57
C ARG A 31 -3.01 -7.07 21.92
N TRP A 32 -3.01 -7.05 20.60
CA TRP A 32 -1.79 -7.20 19.85
C TRP A 32 -0.87 -6.02 20.15
N ARG A 33 0.34 -6.32 20.55
CA ARG A 33 1.40 -5.35 20.75
C ARG A 33 2.65 -5.83 20.04
N ASN A 34 3.20 -4.99 19.19
CA ASN A 34 4.51 -5.26 18.64
C ASN A 34 5.56 -5.14 19.75
N ILE A 35 6.20 -6.25 20.08
CA ILE A 35 7.23 -6.33 21.11
C ILE A 35 8.64 -6.26 20.53
N GLY A 36 8.75 -6.07 19.18
CA GLY A 36 10.04 -6.06 18.49
C GLY A 36 10.72 -7.44 18.42
N PRO A 37 11.92 -7.52 17.86
CA PRO A 37 12.61 -6.39 17.25
C PRO A 37 11.78 -5.83 16.10
N TYR A 38 11.71 -4.51 15.98
CA TYR A 38 11.10 -3.89 14.82
C TYR A 38 11.81 -4.40 13.60
N ARG A 39 11.05 -4.86 12.61
CA ARG A 39 11.62 -5.48 11.42
C ARG A 39 12.49 -4.47 10.70
N GLY A 40 13.80 -4.61 10.85
CA GLY A 40 14.77 -3.99 9.97
C GLY A 40 14.66 -4.68 8.62
N GLY A 41 14.54 -3.93 7.54
CA GLY A 41 14.40 -4.49 6.22
C GLY A 41 14.65 -3.43 5.16
N ARG A 42 14.46 -3.83 3.92
CA ARG A 42 14.57 -2.91 2.79
C ARG A 42 13.48 -1.85 2.89
N THR A 43 13.85 -0.60 2.70
CA THR A 43 12.91 0.48 2.45
C THR A 43 12.76 0.62 0.94
N ARG A 44 11.55 0.47 0.43
CA ARG A 44 11.27 0.56 -1.00
C ARG A 44 11.01 2.00 -1.44
N ALA A 45 10.26 2.74 -0.65
CA ALA A 45 9.94 4.13 -0.95
C ALA A 45 10.34 5.05 0.20
N ILE A 46 10.83 6.23 -0.15
CA ILE A 46 11.12 7.32 0.77
C ILE A 46 10.77 8.64 0.10
N CYS A 47 10.19 9.56 0.85
CA CYS A 47 9.86 10.89 0.37
C CYS A 47 10.05 11.91 1.49
N GLY A 48 10.76 13.00 1.19
CA GLY A 48 10.84 14.19 2.05
C GLY A 48 9.79 15.21 1.66
N VAL A 49 9.53 16.15 2.55
CA VAL A 49 8.61 17.29 2.33
C VAL A 49 9.44 18.56 2.25
N PRO A 50 9.71 19.13 1.05
CA PRO A 50 10.62 20.27 0.90
C PRO A 50 10.23 21.49 1.74
N SER A 51 8.94 21.77 1.90
CA SER A 51 8.43 22.86 2.73
C SER A 51 8.51 22.61 4.24
N HIS A 52 8.75 21.34 4.65
CA HIS A 52 8.86 20.90 6.04
C HIS A 52 10.05 19.93 6.18
N PRO A 53 11.28 20.46 6.29
CA PRO A 53 12.50 19.65 6.17
C PRO A 53 12.69 18.59 7.28
N ASN A 54 11.90 18.66 8.34
CA ASN A 54 11.85 17.67 9.40
C ASN A 54 10.85 16.54 9.16
N VAL A 55 10.05 16.59 8.05
CA VAL A 55 9.01 15.62 7.74
C VAL A 55 9.45 14.69 6.63
N PHE A 56 9.35 13.39 6.91
CA PHE A 56 9.67 12.31 5.98
C PHE A 56 8.62 11.23 6.01
N TYR A 57 8.46 10.55 4.88
CA TYR A 57 7.67 9.34 4.74
C TYR A 57 8.58 8.21 4.26
N MET A 58 8.37 7.00 4.75
CA MET A 58 9.03 5.81 4.25
C MET A 58 8.07 4.62 4.20
N ALA A 59 8.35 3.69 3.29
CA ALA A 59 7.67 2.41 3.22
C ALA A 59 8.69 1.27 3.22
N PRO A 60 8.87 0.59 4.36
CA PRO A 60 9.55 -0.67 4.42
C PRO A 60 8.77 -1.74 3.67
N VAL A 61 9.49 -2.73 3.14
CA VAL A 61 8.89 -3.87 2.46
C VAL A 61 7.87 -4.56 3.38
N ASN A 62 6.61 -4.65 2.93
CA ASN A 62 5.47 -5.21 3.69
C ASN A 62 5.26 -4.55 5.07
N GLY A 63 5.63 -3.29 5.21
CA GLY A 63 5.52 -2.55 6.45
C GLY A 63 4.53 -1.38 6.41
N GLY A 64 3.79 -1.19 5.32
CA GLY A 64 2.93 -0.02 5.13
C GLY A 64 3.71 1.27 4.97
N VAL A 65 3.13 2.38 5.41
CA VAL A 65 3.74 3.71 5.37
C VAL A 65 3.98 4.23 6.77
N PHE A 66 5.18 4.74 6.99
CA PHE A 66 5.58 5.43 8.22
C PHE A 66 5.86 6.89 7.93
N LYS A 67 5.54 7.74 8.92
CA LYS A 67 5.82 9.18 8.91
C LYS A 67 6.71 9.56 10.09
N SER A 68 7.72 10.38 9.82
CA SER A 68 8.51 11.09 10.82
C SER A 68 8.26 12.59 10.73
N ILE A 69 8.26 13.26 11.89
CA ILE A 69 8.15 14.72 12.01
C ILE A 69 9.35 15.34 12.75
N ASP A 70 10.40 14.56 12.97
CA ASP A 70 11.55 14.89 13.81
C ASP A 70 12.89 14.50 13.17
N TYR A 71 13.00 14.69 11.84
CA TYR A 71 14.19 14.36 11.05
C TYR A 71 14.51 12.85 11.02
N GLY A 72 13.49 11.99 11.10
CA GLY A 72 13.67 10.52 11.04
C GLY A 72 14.12 9.89 12.37
N ARG A 73 14.04 10.61 13.50
CA ARG A 73 14.39 10.04 14.81
C ARG A 73 13.33 9.09 15.33
N THR A 74 12.07 9.44 15.12
CA THR A 74 10.92 8.57 15.43
C THR A 74 10.01 8.42 14.21
N TRP A 75 9.34 7.26 14.13
CA TRP A 75 8.48 6.90 13.02
C TRP A 75 7.14 6.37 13.53
N GLN A 76 6.06 6.90 12.99
CA GLN A 76 4.71 6.48 13.33
C GLN A 76 4.08 5.80 12.11
N PRO A 77 3.47 4.62 12.28
CA PRO A 77 2.70 3.98 11.21
C PRO A 77 1.45 4.81 10.93
N ILE A 78 1.14 5.01 9.65
CA ILE A 78 0.01 5.82 9.20
C ILE A 78 -0.82 5.15 8.10
N PHE A 79 -0.61 3.86 7.87
CA PHE A 79 -1.25 3.11 6.77
C PHE A 79 -1.83 1.76 7.22
N ASP A 80 -1.84 1.48 8.52
CA ASP A 80 -2.20 0.18 9.10
C ASP A 80 -3.68 -0.18 8.92
N ASP A 81 -4.55 0.81 8.71
CA ASP A 81 -5.98 0.60 8.45
C ASP A 81 -6.27 0.23 6.98
N GLN A 82 -5.25 0.18 6.11
CA GLN A 82 -5.42 -0.18 4.71
C GLN A 82 -5.26 -1.70 4.50
N PRO A 83 -5.93 -2.29 3.49
CA PRO A 83 -5.92 -3.74 3.26
C PRO A 83 -4.57 -4.29 2.75
N THR A 84 -3.62 -3.43 2.42
CA THR A 84 -2.29 -3.82 1.95
C THR A 84 -1.20 -3.11 2.74
N ALA A 85 -0.13 -3.82 3.05
CA ALA A 85 1.11 -3.28 3.60
C ALA A 85 2.24 -3.22 2.55
N SER A 86 2.00 -3.73 1.35
CA SER A 86 2.96 -3.71 0.25
C SER A 86 2.92 -2.35 -0.45
N VAL A 87 3.99 -1.59 -0.38
CA VAL A 87 4.09 -0.23 -0.94
C VAL A 87 5.33 -0.12 -1.81
N GLY A 88 5.13 0.34 -3.05
CA GLY A 88 6.20 0.53 -4.05
C GLY A 88 6.65 1.97 -4.17
N ALA A 89 5.75 2.93 -3.98
CA ALA A 89 6.04 4.35 -4.17
C ALA A 89 5.28 5.25 -3.19
N ILE A 90 5.89 6.37 -2.82
CA ILE A 90 5.27 7.46 -2.07
C ILE A 90 5.66 8.77 -2.74
N ALA A 91 4.69 9.64 -2.97
CA ALA A 91 4.93 10.97 -3.48
C ALA A 91 4.11 12.01 -2.71
N VAL A 92 4.77 13.05 -2.21
CA VAL A 92 4.13 14.22 -1.62
C VAL A 92 4.04 15.30 -2.69
N ALA A 93 2.88 15.92 -2.83
CA ALA A 93 2.71 17.00 -3.79
C ALA A 93 3.50 18.25 -3.34
N PRO A 94 4.45 18.75 -4.15
CA PRO A 94 5.26 19.90 -3.77
C PRO A 94 4.44 21.18 -3.55
N SER A 95 3.34 21.36 -4.30
CA SER A 95 2.43 22.50 -4.18
C SER A 95 1.49 22.41 -2.98
N ASN A 96 1.29 21.23 -2.39
CA ASN A 96 0.44 21.04 -1.22
C ASN A 96 0.92 19.84 -0.38
N PRO A 97 1.67 20.06 0.70
CA PRO A 97 2.26 18.98 1.49
C PRO A 97 1.24 18.10 2.26
N ASN A 98 -0.03 18.49 2.28
CA ASN A 98 -1.09 17.65 2.82
C ASN A 98 -1.54 16.57 1.83
N VAL A 99 -1.22 16.72 0.54
CA VAL A 99 -1.55 15.73 -0.49
C VAL A 99 -0.40 14.74 -0.64
N VAL A 100 -0.69 13.49 -0.32
CA VAL A 100 0.26 12.37 -0.42
C VAL A 100 -0.38 11.27 -1.25
N TYR A 101 0.37 10.75 -2.22
CA TYR A 101 -0.01 9.58 -2.99
C TYR A 101 0.85 8.39 -2.61
N VAL A 102 0.24 7.22 -2.59
CA VAL A 102 0.89 5.93 -2.34
C VAL A 102 0.52 4.96 -3.46
N GLY A 103 1.52 4.38 -4.07
CA GLY A 103 1.39 3.25 -4.99
C GLY A 103 1.69 1.95 -4.25
N SER A 104 0.74 1.03 -4.24
CA SER A 104 0.89 -0.26 -3.58
C SER A 104 1.56 -1.29 -4.49
N GLY A 105 2.05 -2.39 -3.89
CA GLY A 105 2.92 -3.36 -4.57
C GLY A 105 4.36 -2.89 -4.62
N GLU A 106 5.31 -3.78 -4.38
CA GLU A 106 6.70 -3.39 -4.17
C GLU A 106 7.41 -2.87 -5.43
N GLY A 107 6.94 -3.28 -6.63
CA GLY A 107 7.53 -2.88 -7.90
C GLY A 107 9.02 -3.25 -8.03
N LEU A 108 9.44 -4.30 -7.37
CA LEU A 108 10.80 -4.86 -7.44
C LEU A 108 10.80 -6.14 -8.27
N HIS A 109 11.96 -6.52 -8.78
CA HIS A 109 12.15 -7.81 -9.45
C HIS A 109 12.72 -8.80 -8.44
N ARG A 110 11.90 -9.71 -7.91
CA ARG A 110 12.27 -10.74 -6.96
C ARG A 110 11.12 -11.76 -6.76
N PRO A 111 11.44 -13.04 -6.44
CA PRO A 111 10.44 -14.11 -6.44
C PRO A 111 9.42 -14.06 -5.27
N ASP A 112 9.66 -13.29 -4.23
CA ASP A 112 8.83 -13.20 -3.03
C ASP A 112 8.07 -11.87 -2.90
N LEU A 113 7.61 -11.33 -4.04
CA LEU A 113 6.84 -10.08 -4.09
C LEU A 113 5.48 -10.21 -3.45
N SER A 114 5.14 -9.24 -2.61
CA SER A 114 3.75 -9.03 -2.21
C SER A 114 3.07 -8.10 -3.20
N VAL A 115 1.90 -8.50 -3.65
CA VAL A 115 1.10 -7.68 -4.56
C VAL A 115 0.45 -6.52 -3.81
N GLY A 116 0.24 -5.43 -4.52
CA GLY A 116 -0.57 -4.31 -4.08
C GLY A 116 -1.99 -4.40 -4.62
N ASP A 117 -2.76 -3.37 -4.38
CA ASP A 117 -4.15 -3.22 -4.83
C ASP A 117 -4.45 -1.85 -5.42
N GLY A 118 -3.43 -1.15 -5.92
CA GLY A 118 -3.59 0.10 -6.65
C GLY A 118 -3.04 1.34 -5.95
N VAL A 119 -3.67 2.47 -6.18
CA VAL A 119 -3.21 3.80 -5.73
C VAL A 119 -4.08 4.31 -4.60
N TYR A 120 -3.45 4.96 -3.62
CA TYR A 120 -4.10 5.65 -2.51
C TYR A 120 -3.72 7.13 -2.49
N LYS A 121 -4.63 7.96 -1.97
CA LYS A 121 -4.41 9.39 -1.74
C LYS A 121 -4.80 9.76 -0.32
N SER A 122 -3.98 10.58 0.30
CA SER A 122 -4.34 11.36 1.49
C SER A 122 -4.40 12.85 1.11
N THR A 123 -5.29 13.60 1.75
CA THR A 123 -5.39 15.06 1.66
C THR A 123 -5.13 15.75 3.00
N ASP A 124 -4.72 15.00 4.00
CA ASP A 124 -4.48 15.44 5.38
C ASP A 124 -3.13 14.97 5.94
N ALA A 125 -2.14 14.88 5.04
CA ALA A 125 -0.76 14.49 5.34
C ALA A 125 -0.64 13.08 5.95
N GLY A 126 -1.48 12.15 5.49
CA GLY A 126 -1.44 10.74 5.85
C GLY A 126 -2.29 10.34 7.06
N LYS A 127 -3.20 11.20 7.54
CA LYS A 127 -4.11 10.82 8.62
C LYS A 127 -5.23 9.92 8.14
N THR A 128 -5.74 10.18 6.93
CA THR A 128 -6.77 9.35 6.27
C THR A 128 -6.37 9.06 4.84
N TRP A 129 -6.87 7.94 4.30
CA TRP A 129 -6.54 7.47 2.97
C TRP A 129 -7.80 7.11 2.17
N THR A 130 -7.78 7.45 0.90
CA THR A 130 -8.81 7.08 -0.08
C THR A 130 -8.18 6.23 -1.16
N HIS A 131 -8.74 5.07 -1.44
CA HIS A 131 -8.34 4.22 -2.56
C HIS A 131 -8.83 4.81 -3.88
N LEU A 132 -7.97 4.92 -4.88
CA LEU A 132 -8.23 5.59 -6.16
C LEU A 132 -8.42 4.64 -7.35
N GLY A 133 -8.14 3.36 -7.22
CA GLY A 133 -8.24 2.38 -8.32
C GLY A 133 -6.90 1.81 -8.76
N LEU A 134 -6.81 1.31 -10.00
CA LEU A 134 -5.68 0.58 -10.58
C LEU A 134 -5.32 -0.69 -9.78
N ARG A 135 -6.36 -1.41 -9.27
CA ARG A 135 -6.17 -2.59 -8.40
C ARG A 135 -5.42 -3.71 -9.10
N ASP A 136 -5.80 -3.98 -10.33
CA ASP A 136 -5.23 -5.10 -11.09
C ASP A 136 -3.81 -4.82 -11.60
N GLY A 137 -3.34 -3.59 -11.45
CA GLY A 137 -1.95 -3.22 -11.74
C GLY A 137 -0.93 -3.87 -10.80
N GLN A 138 -1.35 -4.28 -9.62
CA GLN A 138 -0.62 -5.04 -8.58
C GLN A 138 0.73 -4.46 -8.13
N GLN A 139 1.53 -3.92 -9.04
CA GLN A 139 2.87 -3.40 -8.75
C GLN A 139 3.01 -1.98 -9.26
N ILE A 140 3.10 -1.01 -8.34
CA ILE A 140 3.27 0.41 -8.67
C ILE A 140 4.64 0.88 -8.16
N PRO A 141 5.69 0.78 -8.99
CA PRO A 141 7.05 1.09 -8.59
C PRO A 141 7.33 2.58 -8.41
N GLN A 142 6.57 3.46 -9.09
CA GLN A 142 6.83 4.90 -9.04
C GLN A 142 5.58 5.74 -9.26
N LEU A 143 5.55 6.90 -8.59
CA LEU A 143 4.57 7.98 -8.73
C LEU A 143 5.31 9.30 -8.92
N ALA A 144 4.80 10.15 -9.82
CA ALA A 144 5.31 11.50 -10.00
C ALA A 144 4.16 12.51 -9.95
N VAL A 145 4.20 13.44 -9.01
CA VAL A 145 3.20 14.51 -8.84
C VAL A 145 3.74 15.78 -9.44
N ASP A 146 2.91 16.49 -10.20
CA ASP A 146 3.26 17.77 -10.78
C ASP A 146 3.63 18.79 -9.68
N PRO A 147 4.80 19.43 -9.76
CA PRO A 147 5.25 20.36 -8.71
C PRO A 147 4.34 21.56 -8.51
N LYS A 148 3.53 21.91 -9.52
CA LYS A 148 2.62 23.08 -9.50
C LYS A 148 1.14 22.71 -9.32
N ASN A 149 0.79 21.43 -9.51
CA ASN A 149 -0.59 20.94 -9.44
C ASN A 149 -0.68 19.61 -8.73
N ALA A 150 -1.14 19.64 -7.48
CA ALA A 150 -1.29 18.44 -6.64
C ALA A 150 -2.28 17.40 -7.20
N ASP A 151 -3.17 17.79 -8.12
CA ASP A 151 -4.16 16.90 -8.71
C ASP A 151 -3.67 16.26 -10.03
N ARG A 152 -2.50 16.67 -10.54
CA ARG A 152 -1.88 16.04 -11.70
C ARG A 152 -0.81 15.06 -11.23
N VAL A 153 -1.05 13.76 -11.47
CA VAL A 153 -0.15 12.67 -11.06
C VAL A 153 0.06 11.69 -12.21
N PHE A 154 1.26 11.19 -12.33
CA PHE A 154 1.62 10.06 -13.20
C PHE A 154 1.94 8.84 -12.34
N VAL A 155 1.50 7.68 -12.82
CA VAL A 155 1.63 6.40 -12.14
C VAL A 155 2.31 5.42 -13.08
N ALA A 156 3.46 4.90 -12.68
CA ALA A 156 4.09 3.78 -13.37
C ALA A 156 3.48 2.48 -12.84
N VAL A 157 2.94 1.67 -13.73
CA VAL A 157 2.34 0.36 -13.41
C VAL A 157 3.17 -0.73 -14.07
N ALA A 158 3.84 -1.52 -13.25
CA ALA A 158 4.62 -2.66 -13.71
C ALA A 158 3.74 -3.87 -14.05
N GLY A 159 2.57 -3.99 -13.44
CA GLY A 159 1.59 -5.04 -13.71
C GLY A 159 1.83 -6.31 -12.88
N HIS A 160 1.26 -7.41 -13.32
CA HIS A 160 1.39 -8.71 -12.65
C HIS A 160 2.82 -9.23 -12.70
N PRO A 161 3.40 -9.68 -11.57
CA PRO A 161 4.75 -10.25 -11.57
C PRO A 161 4.84 -11.56 -12.36
N TYR A 162 3.78 -12.37 -12.39
CA TYR A 162 3.80 -13.74 -12.92
C TYR A 162 2.99 -13.94 -14.21
N GLY A 163 2.62 -12.90 -14.91
CA GLY A 163 1.84 -13.05 -16.13
C GLY A 163 1.60 -11.75 -16.90
N PRO A 164 0.96 -11.83 -18.06
CA PRO A 164 0.54 -10.67 -18.80
C PRO A 164 -0.51 -9.87 -18.01
N ASN A 165 -0.57 -8.57 -18.24
CA ASN A 165 -1.54 -7.70 -17.58
C ASN A 165 -1.83 -6.46 -18.42
N GLU A 166 -3.09 -6.24 -18.74
CA GLU A 166 -3.50 -5.10 -19.56
C GLU A 166 -3.35 -3.76 -18.84
N GLU A 167 -3.27 -3.73 -17.50
CA GLU A 167 -3.06 -2.50 -16.74
C GLU A 167 -1.61 -2.02 -16.70
N ARG A 168 -0.68 -2.70 -17.37
CA ARG A 168 0.71 -2.24 -17.50
C ARG A 168 0.80 -0.90 -18.22
N GLY A 169 1.85 -0.12 -17.91
CA GLY A 169 2.17 1.13 -18.58
C GLY A 169 2.16 2.34 -17.67
N VAL A 170 2.02 3.54 -18.24
CA VAL A 170 1.95 4.79 -17.47
C VAL A 170 0.56 5.36 -17.55
N TYR A 171 0.04 5.70 -16.39
CA TYR A 171 -1.26 6.38 -16.25
C TYR A 171 -1.06 7.83 -15.81
N ARG A 172 -1.98 8.69 -16.24
CA ARG A 172 -2.08 10.07 -15.82
C ARG A 172 -3.45 10.34 -15.21
N SER A 173 -3.47 11.07 -14.11
CA SER A 173 -4.66 11.74 -13.61
C SER A 173 -4.42 13.26 -13.64
N VAL A 174 -5.48 14.04 -13.89
CA VAL A 174 -5.49 15.51 -13.79
C VAL A 174 -6.54 16.03 -12.81
N ASP A 175 -7.26 15.13 -12.17
CA ASP A 175 -8.38 15.40 -11.26
C ASP A 175 -8.17 14.83 -9.84
N GLY A 176 -6.90 14.61 -9.49
CA GLY A 176 -6.51 14.12 -8.17
C GLY A 176 -6.75 12.63 -7.96
N GLY A 177 -6.77 11.86 -9.05
CA GLY A 177 -6.93 10.41 -9.02
C GLY A 177 -8.37 9.93 -9.09
N LYS A 178 -9.33 10.80 -9.39
CA LYS A 178 -10.72 10.38 -9.62
C LYS A 178 -10.85 9.57 -10.91
N THR A 179 -10.06 9.96 -11.93
CA THR A 179 -9.94 9.23 -13.18
C THR A 179 -8.48 9.06 -13.57
N PHE A 180 -8.17 7.95 -14.27
CA PHE A 180 -6.85 7.65 -14.82
C PHE A 180 -6.95 7.37 -16.30
N GLU A 181 -6.12 8.05 -17.07
CA GLU A 181 -5.94 7.84 -18.52
C GLU A 181 -4.62 7.09 -18.72
N LYS A 182 -4.62 5.99 -19.48
CA LYS A 182 -3.40 5.28 -19.87
C LYS A 182 -2.71 6.08 -20.99
N VAL A 183 -1.61 6.76 -20.66
CA VAL A 183 -0.91 7.68 -21.58
C VAL A 183 0.29 7.06 -22.27
N LEU A 184 0.81 5.94 -21.74
CA LEU A 184 1.86 5.17 -22.38
C LEU A 184 1.63 3.68 -22.12
N TYR A 185 1.45 2.94 -23.19
CA TYR A 185 1.24 1.50 -23.19
C TYR A 185 1.91 0.89 -24.41
N ARG A 186 2.51 -0.26 -24.28
CA ARG A 186 3.08 -1.00 -25.38
C ARG A 186 2.33 -2.30 -25.64
N ASP A 187 2.31 -3.17 -24.66
CA ASP A 187 1.58 -4.44 -24.66
C ASP A 187 1.42 -4.97 -23.23
N GLU A 188 0.74 -6.08 -23.07
CA GLU A 188 0.45 -6.73 -21.79
C GLU A 188 1.67 -7.32 -21.08
N ASN A 189 2.84 -7.34 -21.71
CA ASN A 189 4.08 -7.89 -21.15
C ASN A 189 5.04 -6.80 -20.67
N ILE A 190 4.90 -5.57 -21.17
CA ILE A 190 5.81 -4.47 -20.90
C ILE A 190 5.17 -3.47 -19.96
N GLY A 191 5.64 -3.42 -18.71
CA GLY A 191 5.21 -2.49 -17.70
C GLY A 191 6.08 -1.25 -17.60
N ALA A 192 5.63 -0.25 -16.84
CA ALA A 192 6.43 0.90 -16.49
C ALA A 192 7.13 0.66 -15.15
N SER A 193 8.45 0.84 -15.12
CA SER A 193 9.30 0.68 -13.93
C SER A 193 9.62 2.01 -13.25
N ASP A 194 9.57 3.11 -14.00
CA ASP A 194 9.83 4.45 -13.48
C ASP A 194 9.06 5.52 -14.27
N VAL A 195 8.73 6.63 -13.61
CA VAL A 195 8.17 7.84 -14.21
C VAL A 195 8.64 9.07 -13.46
N GLN A 196 9.13 10.08 -14.18
CA GLN A 196 9.64 11.33 -13.63
C GLN A 196 9.08 12.52 -14.41
N ILE A 197 8.78 13.60 -13.70
CA ILE A 197 8.39 14.89 -14.31
C ILE A 197 9.62 15.80 -14.27
N ASP A 198 9.93 16.48 -15.36
CA ASP A 198 10.96 17.51 -15.37
C ASP A 198 10.54 18.66 -14.43
N PRO A 199 11.30 18.93 -13.37
CA PRO A 199 10.92 19.94 -12.38
C PRO A 199 10.93 21.37 -12.96
N SER A 200 11.69 21.61 -14.03
CA SER A 200 11.77 22.91 -14.68
C SER A 200 10.67 23.09 -15.73
N ASN A 201 10.26 22.01 -16.39
CA ASN A 201 9.19 22.00 -17.37
C ASN A 201 8.24 20.81 -17.16
N PRO A 202 7.19 20.96 -16.35
CA PRO A 202 6.27 19.86 -16.03
C PRO A 202 5.50 19.26 -17.21
N GLN A 203 5.63 19.85 -18.43
CA GLN A 203 5.08 19.25 -19.64
C GLN A 203 5.96 18.11 -20.18
N VAL A 204 7.20 18.03 -19.72
CA VAL A 204 8.13 16.96 -20.09
C VAL A 204 8.08 15.87 -19.00
N VAL A 205 7.79 14.66 -19.44
CA VAL A 205 7.71 13.48 -18.59
C VAL A 205 8.57 12.37 -19.18
N TYR A 206 9.41 11.78 -18.38
CA TYR A 206 10.23 10.63 -18.73
C TYR A 206 9.64 9.37 -18.10
N ALA A 207 9.65 8.27 -18.83
CA ALA A 207 9.23 6.98 -18.33
C ALA A 207 10.15 5.87 -18.82
N ALA A 208 10.40 4.89 -17.98
CA ALA A 208 11.10 3.66 -18.33
C ALA A 208 10.10 2.51 -18.43
N LEU A 209 10.13 1.82 -19.57
CA LEU A 209 9.34 0.62 -19.78
C LEU A 209 10.25 -0.61 -19.75
N TRP A 210 9.75 -1.68 -19.18
CA TRP A 210 10.49 -2.91 -19.00
C TRP A 210 9.59 -4.15 -19.12
N GLU A 211 10.04 -5.14 -19.88
CA GLU A 211 9.45 -6.47 -19.85
C GLU A 211 10.00 -7.20 -18.62
N SER A 212 9.24 -7.13 -17.53
CA SER A 212 9.60 -7.75 -16.26
C SER A 212 8.59 -8.83 -15.90
N ARG A 213 9.09 -10.05 -15.71
CA ARG A 213 8.36 -11.19 -15.18
C ARG A 213 9.25 -11.98 -14.22
N GLU A 214 8.64 -12.61 -13.24
CA GLU A 214 9.23 -13.60 -12.35
C GLU A 214 8.97 -15.03 -12.88
#